data_0eef750786aeb392e665b56bc61f9236
#
_entry.id   0eef750786aeb392e665b56bc61f9236
#
_cell.length_a   1.000
_cell.length_b   1.000
_cell.length_c   1.000
_cell.angle_alpha   90.00
_cell.angle_beta   90.00
_cell.angle_gamma   90.00
#
_symmetry.space_group_name_H-M   'P 1'
#
loop_
_entity.id
_entity.type
_entity.pdbx_description
1 polymer ?
#
loop_
_entity_poly.entity_id
_entity_poly.type
_entity_poly.pdbx_seq_one_letter_code
_entity_poly.pdbx_strand_id
1 'polypeptide(L)'
;DGNNGENFTGQVTATGTTTTADGKTHDTVTVKVTKAYLQDLNKCNLSDQGGILDLGNQEFYYDSWEYTCEYDANGNATYSYTFTLSDSEKNPRGITNDRVGKKAEIGTDLSYQGIPYYMNQMNEWIRTFSQKFNDILTSGYSGSGDPGVKMFTGNKATSSEQFLLDDAPKRYDKQEKK
;
A
#
# COMPACT_ATOMS: atom_id res chain seq x y z
N ASP A 1 -10.23 11.61 18.12
CA ASP A 1 -8.88 11.91 18.57
C ASP A 1 -7.95 11.59 17.45
N GLY A 2 -7.30 12.62 17.05
CA GLY A 2 -6.60 12.73 15.81
C GLY A 2 -5.65 11.59 15.54
N ASN A 3 -5.53 11.29 14.30
CA ASN A 3 -4.42 10.58 13.74
C ASN A 3 -3.11 11.23 14.23
N ASN A 4 -2.59 10.75 15.33
CA ASN A 4 -1.17 10.92 15.64
C ASN A 4 -0.34 10.01 14.72
N GLY A 5 -0.83 9.82 13.49
CA GLY A 5 -0.17 9.03 12.48
C GLY A 5 1.14 9.68 12.10
N GLU A 6 2.14 8.86 11.91
CA GLU A 6 3.40 9.31 11.35
C GLU A 6 3.17 9.73 9.90
N ASN A 7 3.70 10.89 9.52
CA ASN A 7 3.64 11.32 8.12
C ASN A 7 4.46 10.37 7.27
N PHE A 8 3.87 9.91 6.15
CA PHE A 8 4.62 9.25 5.10
C PHE A 8 5.62 10.26 4.53
N THR A 9 6.90 9.94 4.60
CA THR A 9 7.96 10.80 4.08
C THR A 9 9.00 10.00 3.32
N GLY A 10 9.48 10.54 2.21
CA GLY A 10 10.50 9.92 1.41
C GLY A 10 11.13 10.90 0.41
N GLN A 11 11.87 10.34 -0.53
CA GLN A 11 12.50 11.08 -1.61
C GLN A 11 12.03 10.51 -2.95
N VAL A 12 11.64 11.37 -3.87
CA VAL A 12 11.30 10.99 -5.24
C VAL A 12 12.55 10.46 -5.94
N THR A 13 12.50 9.24 -6.46
CA THR A 13 13.60 8.61 -7.18
C THR A 13 13.34 8.50 -8.67
N ALA A 14 12.08 8.41 -9.09
CA ALA A 14 11.71 8.33 -10.49
C ALA A 14 10.31 8.91 -10.74
N THR A 15 10.09 9.36 -11.95
CA THR A 15 8.78 9.67 -12.51
C THR A 15 8.58 8.87 -13.79
N GLY A 16 7.35 8.55 -14.14
CA GLY A 16 7.04 7.74 -15.31
C GLY A 16 5.56 7.77 -15.63
N THR A 17 5.12 6.81 -16.43
CA THR A 17 3.71 6.63 -16.76
C THR A 17 3.33 5.15 -16.68
N THR A 18 2.08 4.87 -16.37
CA THR A 18 1.51 3.53 -16.41
C THR A 18 0.18 3.55 -17.15
N THR A 19 -0.19 2.43 -17.76
CA THR A 19 -1.52 2.28 -18.37
C THR A 19 -2.36 1.38 -17.47
N THR A 20 -3.47 1.91 -16.99
CA THR A 20 -4.42 1.20 -16.14
C THR A 20 -5.30 0.23 -16.94
N ALA A 21 -6.03 -0.65 -16.25
CA ALA A 21 -6.85 -1.68 -16.88
C ALA A 21 -7.99 -1.12 -17.76
N ASP A 22 -8.38 0.13 -17.55
CA ASP A 22 -9.34 0.88 -18.38
C ASP A 22 -8.72 1.48 -19.65
N GLY A 23 -7.42 1.24 -19.88
CA GLY A 23 -6.69 1.74 -21.05
C GLY A 23 -6.23 3.19 -20.97
N LYS A 24 -6.41 3.86 -19.83
CA LYS A 24 -5.94 5.22 -19.61
C LYS A 24 -4.47 5.22 -19.17
N THR A 25 -3.74 6.24 -19.60
CA THR A 25 -2.37 6.47 -19.16
C THR A 25 -2.36 7.47 -18.01
N HIS A 26 -1.71 7.10 -16.92
CA HIS A 26 -1.54 7.91 -15.73
C HIS A 26 -0.06 8.15 -15.46
N ASP A 27 0.25 9.33 -14.94
CA ASP A 27 1.58 9.64 -14.43
C ASP A 27 1.87 8.80 -13.18
N THR A 28 3.13 8.44 -12.98
CA THR A 28 3.58 7.71 -11.79
C THR A 28 4.76 8.41 -11.12
N VAL A 29 4.84 8.25 -9.81
CA VAL A 29 5.94 8.75 -8.99
C VAL A 29 6.43 7.65 -8.08
N THR A 30 7.72 7.34 -8.14
CA THR A 30 8.37 6.40 -7.24
C THR A 30 9.07 7.15 -6.12
N VAL A 31 8.73 6.79 -4.89
CA VAL A 31 9.26 7.39 -3.66
C VAL A 31 10.01 6.34 -2.86
N LYS A 32 11.28 6.58 -2.63
CA LYS A 32 12.10 5.76 -1.74
C LYS A 32 11.94 6.25 -0.30
N VAL A 33 11.69 5.32 0.61
CA VAL A 33 11.51 5.60 2.04
C VAL A 33 12.49 4.81 2.90
N THR A 34 12.73 5.27 4.12
CA THR A 34 13.66 4.60 5.06
C THR A 34 13.02 3.44 5.81
N LYS A 35 11.69 3.32 5.78
CA LYS A 35 10.95 2.24 6.43
C LYS A 35 9.69 1.85 5.65
N ALA A 36 9.26 0.61 5.84
CA ALA A 36 8.01 0.12 5.28
C ALA A 36 6.82 0.62 6.10
N TYR A 37 6.07 1.58 5.59
CA TYR A 37 4.85 2.09 6.23
C TYR A 37 3.72 1.05 6.30
N LEU A 38 3.78 0.00 5.49
CA LEU A 38 2.87 -1.15 5.54
C LEU A 38 2.93 -1.94 6.85
N GLN A 39 4.02 -1.83 7.62
CA GLN A 39 4.17 -2.55 8.88
C GLN A 39 3.23 -2.04 9.97
N ASP A 40 2.84 -0.77 9.90
CA ASP A 40 1.89 -0.17 10.84
C ASP A 40 1.10 0.96 10.18
N LEU A 41 0.16 0.60 9.31
CA LEU A 41 -0.69 1.55 8.60
C LEU A 41 -1.61 2.36 9.55
N ASN A 42 -1.84 1.89 10.77
CA ASN A 42 -2.58 2.65 11.78
C ASN A 42 -1.82 3.88 12.27
N LYS A 43 -0.50 3.91 12.05
CA LYS A 43 0.38 5.02 12.42
C LYS A 43 0.89 5.81 11.22
N CYS A 44 0.41 5.49 10.03
CA CYS A 44 0.83 6.12 8.79
C CYS A 44 -0.35 6.79 8.10
N ASN A 45 -0.13 7.96 7.52
CA ASN A 45 -1.14 8.69 6.75
C ASN A 45 -1.23 8.25 5.28
N LEU A 46 -0.76 7.07 4.97
CA LEU A 46 -0.82 6.49 3.62
C LEU A 46 -2.19 5.84 3.39
N SER A 47 -3.04 6.49 2.59
CA SER A 47 -4.35 5.97 2.21
C SER A 47 -4.21 4.99 1.04
N ASP A 48 -4.97 3.90 1.07
CA ASP A 48 -5.12 2.95 -0.03
C ASP A 48 -6.28 3.30 -0.98
N GLN A 49 -7.06 4.31 -0.66
CA GLN A 49 -8.19 4.80 -1.47
C GLN A 49 -7.85 6.11 -2.20
N GLY A 50 -6.58 6.39 -2.38
CA GLY A 50 -6.11 7.64 -2.95
C GLY A 50 -5.91 8.74 -1.91
N GLY A 51 -5.30 9.84 -2.32
CA GLY A 51 -4.94 10.92 -1.43
C GLY A 51 -4.17 12.04 -2.11
N ILE A 52 -3.56 12.88 -1.29
CA ILE A 52 -2.70 13.98 -1.74
C ILE A 52 -1.26 13.69 -1.34
N LEU A 53 -0.38 13.77 -2.32
CA LEU A 53 1.06 13.64 -2.18
C LEU A 53 1.71 15.00 -2.43
N ASP A 54 2.38 15.57 -1.43
CA ASP A 54 3.20 16.77 -1.61
C ASP A 54 4.59 16.38 -2.14
N LEU A 55 4.97 16.95 -3.27
CA LEU A 55 6.26 16.75 -3.91
C LEU A 55 7.04 18.09 -3.98
N GLY A 56 7.67 18.43 -2.87
CA GLY A 56 8.46 19.66 -2.76
C GLY A 56 7.63 20.93 -2.94
N ASN A 57 6.60 21.07 -2.13
CA ASN A 57 5.65 22.19 -2.08
C ASN A 57 4.67 22.25 -3.27
N GLN A 58 4.41 21.14 -3.93
CA GLN A 58 3.35 21.01 -4.90
C GLN A 58 2.56 19.75 -4.63
N GLU A 59 1.26 19.90 -4.52
CA GLU A 59 0.34 18.80 -4.27
C GLU A 59 -0.04 18.09 -5.56
N PHE A 60 -0.08 16.76 -5.48
CA PHE A 60 -0.56 15.86 -6.52
C PHE A 60 -1.54 14.87 -5.92
N TYR A 61 -2.66 14.68 -6.59
CA TYR A 61 -3.63 13.65 -6.22
C TYR A 61 -3.16 12.30 -6.78
N TYR A 62 -3.22 11.25 -5.96
CA TYR A 62 -2.97 9.88 -6.39
C TYR A 62 -4.21 9.01 -6.16
N ASP A 63 -4.39 7.98 -6.98
CA ASP A 63 -5.51 7.05 -6.89
C ASP A 63 -5.11 5.73 -6.24
N SER A 64 -3.86 5.30 -6.45
CA SER A 64 -3.35 4.03 -5.91
C SER A 64 -1.83 4.08 -5.72
N TRP A 65 -1.31 3.07 -5.06
CA TRP A 65 0.13 2.89 -4.90
C TRP A 65 0.51 1.40 -4.91
N GLU A 66 1.76 1.13 -5.27
CA GLU A 66 2.38 -0.19 -5.20
C GLU A 66 3.63 -0.12 -4.33
N TYR A 67 3.90 -1.22 -3.62
CA TYR A 67 5.04 -1.34 -2.72
C TYR A 67 6.06 -2.31 -3.28
N THR A 68 7.34 -1.94 -3.18
CA THR A 68 8.47 -2.79 -3.52
C THR A 68 9.52 -2.74 -2.40
N CYS A 69 10.03 -3.89 -2.02
CA CYS A 69 11.15 -4.01 -1.09
C CYS A 69 12.29 -4.74 -1.79
N GLU A 70 13.45 -4.10 -1.85
CA GLU A 70 14.66 -4.66 -2.42
C GLU A 70 15.75 -4.75 -1.34
N TYR A 71 16.54 -5.82 -1.37
CA TYR A 71 17.66 -6.02 -0.47
C TYR A 71 18.97 -5.82 -1.22
N ASP A 72 19.87 -5.04 -0.65
CA ASP A 72 21.23 -4.91 -1.18
C ASP A 72 22.09 -6.14 -0.84
N ALA A 73 23.31 -6.18 -1.37
CA ALA A 73 24.27 -7.27 -1.12
C ALA A 73 24.66 -7.43 0.37
N ASN A 74 24.40 -6.41 1.20
CA ASN A 74 24.66 -6.41 2.63
C ASN A 74 23.42 -6.80 3.46
N GLY A 75 22.27 -7.04 2.80
CA GLY A 75 21.03 -7.38 3.46
C GLY A 75 20.22 -6.17 3.94
N ASN A 76 20.59 -4.94 3.57
CA ASN A 76 19.80 -3.76 3.91
C ASN A 76 18.60 -3.62 2.99
N ALA A 77 17.42 -3.45 3.57
CA ALA A 77 16.20 -3.28 2.84
C ALA A 77 16.04 -1.83 2.34
N THR A 78 15.66 -1.69 1.08
CA THR A 78 15.20 -0.44 0.49
C THR A 78 13.71 -0.58 0.18
N TYR A 79 12.93 0.34 0.70
CA TYR A 79 11.49 0.38 0.52
C TYR A 79 11.12 1.47 -0.48
N SER A 80 10.35 1.12 -1.50
CA SER A 80 9.88 2.03 -2.53
C SER A 80 8.37 1.93 -2.69
N TYR A 81 7.74 3.09 -2.88
CA TYR A 81 6.31 3.21 -3.16
C TYR A 81 6.14 3.92 -4.49
N THR A 82 5.46 3.30 -5.43
CA THR A 82 5.12 3.90 -6.72
C THR A 82 3.66 4.30 -6.70
N PHE A 83 3.42 5.59 -6.70
CA PHE A 83 2.08 6.18 -6.72
C PHE A 83 1.62 6.35 -8.16
N THR A 84 0.40 5.90 -8.45
CA THR A 84 -0.30 6.21 -9.70
C THR A 84 -1.10 7.47 -9.45
N LEU A 85 -0.75 8.54 -10.17
CA LEU A 85 -1.40 9.83 -10.01
C LEU A 85 -2.78 9.82 -10.68
N SER A 86 -3.71 10.58 -10.10
CA SER A 86 -5.01 10.82 -10.69
C SER A 86 -4.86 11.51 -12.06
N ASP A 87 -5.93 11.49 -12.83
CA ASP A 87 -5.96 12.09 -14.16
C ASP A 87 -5.69 13.61 -14.18
N SER A 88 -5.61 14.17 -15.38
CA SER A 88 -5.31 15.58 -15.59
C SER A 88 -6.38 16.55 -15.08
N GLU A 89 -7.57 16.08 -14.77
CA GLU A 89 -8.60 16.93 -14.15
C GLU A 89 -8.18 17.31 -12.73
N LYS A 90 -7.63 16.36 -11.98
CA LYS A 90 -7.11 16.60 -10.63
C LYS A 90 -5.66 17.10 -10.63
N ASN A 91 -4.85 16.67 -11.59
CA ASN A 91 -3.43 17.06 -11.72
C ASN A 91 -3.15 17.80 -13.03
N PRO A 92 -3.69 19.04 -13.21
CA PRO A 92 -3.65 19.73 -14.51
C PRO A 92 -2.24 20.09 -15.01
N ARG A 93 -1.25 20.10 -14.13
CA ARG A 93 0.14 20.40 -14.49
C ARG A 93 0.96 19.16 -14.89
N GLY A 94 0.42 17.94 -14.62
CA GLY A 94 1.17 16.71 -14.76
C GLY A 94 2.43 16.66 -13.88
N ILE A 95 3.13 15.54 -13.94
CA ILE A 95 4.41 15.38 -13.26
C ILE A 95 5.56 15.59 -14.24
N THR A 96 6.64 16.18 -13.78
CA THR A 96 7.86 16.40 -14.57
C THR A 96 9.09 15.88 -13.82
N ASN A 97 10.16 15.60 -14.56
CA ASN A 97 11.39 15.00 -14.00
C ASN A 97 12.12 15.91 -13.00
N ASP A 98 11.79 17.20 -12.93
CA ASP A 98 12.33 18.12 -11.93
C ASP A 98 11.90 17.79 -10.49
N ARG A 99 10.93 16.88 -10.35
CA ARG A 99 10.49 16.35 -9.06
C ARG A 99 11.43 15.26 -8.51
N VAL A 100 12.24 14.65 -9.34
CA VAL A 100 13.25 13.67 -8.90
C VAL A 100 14.25 14.36 -7.93
N GLY A 101 14.50 13.70 -6.81
CA GLY A 101 15.31 14.25 -5.72
C GLY A 101 14.57 15.15 -4.73
N LYS A 102 13.32 15.53 -4.99
CA LYS A 102 12.50 16.30 -4.04
C LYS A 102 11.97 15.42 -2.93
N LYS A 103 11.68 16.05 -1.79
CA LYS A 103 10.97 15.43 -0.69
C LYS A 103 9.53 15.09 -1.14
N ALA A 104 9.10 13.90 -0.81
CA ALA A 104 7.72 13.47 -0.93
C ALA A 104 7.11 13.31 0.47
N GLU A 105 5.91 13.80 0.66
CA GLU A 105 5.24 13.78 1.96
C GLU A 105 3.73 13.61 1.79
N ILE A 106 3.12 12.78 2.66
CA ILE A 106 1.68 12.73 2.86
C ILE A 106 1.42 13.20 4.29
N GLY A 107 0.82 14.38 4.42
CA GLY A 107 0.55 15.00 5.70
C GLY A 107 -0.76 14.55 6.33
N THR A 108 -0.97 15.00 7.56
CA THR A 108 -2.26 14.91 8.26
C THR A 108 -3.18 16.03 7.77
N ASP A 109 -3.79 15.88 6.63
CA ASP A 109 -4.79 16.86 6.24
C ASP A 109 -6.19 16.42 6.72
N LEU A 110 -6.89 17.32 7.37
CA LEU A 110 -8.27 17.13 7.83
C LEU A 110 -9.27 16.95 6.69
N SER A 111 -8.89 17.24 5.45
CA SER A 111 -9.73 17.04 4.27
C SER A 111 -10.10 15.57 4.01
N TYR A 112 -9.41 14.61 4.64
CA TYR A 112 -9.69 13.16 4.53
C TYR A 112 -10.82 12.65 5.43
N GLN A 113 -11.47 13.50 6.23
CA GLN A 113 -12.56 13.09 7.12
C GLN A 113 -13.88 12.91 6.35
N GLY A 114 -13.87 12.17 5.27
CA GLY A 114 -15.04 11.81 4.49
C GLY A 114 -15.20 10.29 4.37
N ILE A 115 -16.05 9.85 3.44
CA ILE A 115 -16.23 8.43 3.14
C ILE A 115 -14.89 7.71 2.89
N PRO A 116 -13.92 8.27 2.14
CA PRO A 116 -12.62 7.66 1.95
C PRO A 116 -11.84 7.44 3.25
N TYR A 117 -11.91 8.37 4.19
CA TYR A 117 -11.26 8.23 5.49
C TYR A 117 -11.80 7.01 6.28
N TYR A 118 -13.12 6.87 6.35
CA TYR A 118 -13.73 5.73 7.06
C TYR A 118 -13.48 4.41 6.33
N MET A 119 -13.47 4.41 5.00
CA MET A 119 -13.11 3.23 4.21
C MET A 119 -11.66 2.81 4.47
N ASN A 120 -10.74 3.76 4.53
CA ASN A 120 -9.35 3.49 4.86
C ASN A 120 -9.21 2.88 6.26
N GLN A 121 -9.85 3.47 7.28
CA GLN A 121 -9.85 2.91 8.63
C GLN A 121 -10.44 1.49 8.68
N MET A 122 -11.49 1.23 7.92
CA MET A 122 -12.09 -0.09 7.84
C MET A 122 -11.14 -1.11 7.18
N ASN A 123 -10.46 -0.72 6.12
CA ASN A 123 -9.47 -1.56 5.46
C ASN A 123 -8.28 -1.86 6.37
N GLU A 124 -7.78 -0.88 7.11
CA GLU A 124 -6.73 -1.07 8.11
C GLU A 124 -7.16 -2.01 9.22
N TRP A 125 -8.41 -1.86 9.70
CA TRP A 125 -8.96 -2.77 10.68
C TRP A 125 -9.03 -4.21 10.15
N ILE A 126 -9.50 -4.41 8.92
CA ILE A 126 -9.56 -5.73 8.26
C ILE A 126 -8.17 -6.33 8.13
N ARG A 127 -7.16 -5.55 7.73
CA ARG A 127 -5.76 -6.02 7.65
C ARG A 127 -5.25 -6.47 9.01
N THR A 128 -5.39 -5.62 10.02
CA THR A 128 -4.92 -5.92 11.38
C THR A 128 -5.63 -7.15 11.93
N PHE A 129 -6.92 -7.26 11.73
CA PHE A 129 -7.71 -8.42 12.10
C PHE A 129 -7.20 -9.69 11.39
N SER A 130 -7.04 -9.62 10.06
CA SER A 130 -6.58 -10.75 9.24
C SER A 130 -5.19 -11.23 9.65
N GLN A 131 -4.27 -10.30 9.92
CA GLN A 131 -2.93 -10.63 10.41
C GLN A 131 -2.98 -11.31 11.77
N LYS A 132 -3.65 -10.68 12.74
CA LYS A 132 -3.76 -11.24 14.10
C LYS A 132 -4.44 -12.59 14.13
N PHE A 133 -5.46 -12.78 13.31
CA PHE A 133 -6.15 -14.05 13.19
C PHE A 133 -5.24 -15.12 12.57
N ASN A 134 -4.51 -14.78 11.52
CA ASN A 134 -3.52 -15.67 10.92
C ASN A 134 -2.41 -16.05 11.91
N ASP A 135 -1.91 -15.10 12.70
CA ASP A 135 -0.88 -15.35 13.71
C ASP A 135 -1.38 -16.37 14.75
N ILE A 136 -2.62 -16.23 15.20
CA ILE A 136 -3.24 -17.18 16.13
C ILE A 136 -3.37 -18.57 15.49
N LEU A 137 -3.88 -18.65 14.26
CA LEU A 137 -4.06 -19.92 13.57
C LEU A 137 -2.72 -20.63 13.32
N THR A 138 -1.71 -19.89 12.89
CA THR A 138 -0.38 -20.47 12.58
C THR A 138 0.44 -20.79 13.83
N SER A 139 0.10 -20.25 14.99
CA SER A 139 0.73 -20.61 16.26
C SER A 139 0.22 -21.94 16.84
N GLY A 140 -0.89 -22.46 16.34
CA GLY A 140 -1.52 -23.69 16.80
C GLY A 140 -1.19 -24.91 15.96
N TYR A 141 -1.58 -26.09 16.46
CA TYR A 141 -1.47 -27.36 15.78
C TYR A 141 -2.86 -28.03 15.74
N SER A 142 -3.14 -28.78 14.69
CA SER A 142 -4.33 -29.61 14.62
C SER A 142 -4.23 -30.79 15.58
N GLY A 143 -5.35 -31.49 15.83
CA GLY A 143 -5.37 -32.72 16.62
C GLY A 143 -4.54 -33.85 15.99
N SER A 144 -4.17 -33.77 14.71
CA SER A 144 -3.25 -34.67 13.99
C SER A 144 -1.77 -34.23 14.07
N GLY A 145 -1.48 -33.08 14.70
CA GLY A 145 -0.14 -32.54 14.82
C GLY A 145 0.34 -31.68 13.65
N ASP A 146 -0.54 -31.40 12.69
CA ASP A 146 -0.19 -30.53 11.56
C ASP A 146 -0.21 -29.07 12.00
N PRO A 147 0.75 -28.24 11.53
CA PRO A 147 0.76 -26.82 11.85
C PRO A 147 -0.46 -26.10 11.29
N GLY A 148 -0.96 -25.12 12.01
CA GLY A 148 -2.04 -24.26 11.56
C GLY A 148 -1.68 -23.52 10.28
N VAL A 149 -2.67 -23.24 9.45
CA VAL A 149 -2.50 -22.53 8.17
C VAL A 149 -3.19 -21.17 8.20
N LYS A 150 -2.66 -20.23 7.43
CA LYS A 150 -3.29 -18.92 7.28
C LYS A 150 -4.67 -19.06 6.64
N MET A 151 -5.66 -18.40 7.21
CA MET A 151 -7.01 -18.34 6.66
C MET A 151 -7.17 -17.16 5.69
N PHE A 152 -6.53 -16.03 6.01
CA PHE A 152 -6.57 -14.83 5.17
C PHE A 152 -5.25 -14.70 4.42
N THR A 153 -5.31 -14.81 3.08
CA THR A 153 -4.12 -14.74 2.23
C THR A 153 -4.35 -13.77 1.08
N GLY A 154 -3.33 -13.07 0.66
CA GLY A 154 -3.31 -12.17 -0.47
C GLY A 154 -1.98 -12.25 -1.21
N ASN A 155 -1.98 -11.93 -2.49
CA ASN A 155 -0.82 -12.17 -3.36
C ASN A 155 0.18 -11.03 -3.39
N LYS A 156 -0.24 -9.80 -3.16
CA LYS A 156 0.65 -8.64 -3.10
C LYS A 156 0.12 -7.50 -2.24
N ALA A 157 1.02 -6.66 -1.78
CA ALA A 157 0.71 -5.49 -0.99
C ALA A 157 0.54 -4.26 -1.91
N THR A 158 -0.63 -4.12 -2.48
CA THR A 158 -1.03 -2.91 -3.24
C THR A 158 -2.25 -2.26 -2.61
N SER A 159 -2.53 -1.04 -2.99
CA SER A 159 -3.73 -0.34 -2.54
C SER A 159 -5.03 -0.95 -3.07
N SER A 160 -4.97 -1.63 -4.23
CA SER A 160 -6.15 -2.17 -4.90
C SER A 160 -6.36 -3.68 -4.70
N GLU A 161 -5.29 -4.45 -4.46
CA GLU A 161 -5.33 -5.91 -4.48
C GLU A 161 -4.89 -6.58 -3.18
N GLN A 162 -4.64 -5.85 -2.14
CA GLN A 162 -4.03 -6.35 -0.90
C GLN A 162 -4.87 -7.39 -0.15
N PHE A 163 -6.14 -7.54 -0.47
CA PHE A 163 -7.04 -8.53 0.13
C PHE A 163 -7.52 -9.59 -0.84
N LEU A 164 -6.96 -9.68 -2.04
CA LEU A 164 -7.26 -10.78 -2.94
C LEU A 164 -6.75 -12.10 -2.36
N LEU A 165 -7.63 -13.08 -2.29
CA LEU A 165 -7.33 -14.42 -1.77
C LEU A 165 -6.77 -15.29 -2.89
N ASP A 166 -5.45 -15.25 -3.05
CA ASP A 166 -4.74 -15.97 -4.11
C ASP A 166 -4.73 -17.48 -3.90
N ASP A 167 -4.60 -17.92 -2.65
CA ASP A 167 -4.41 -19.33 -2.32
C ASP A 167 -5.71 -20.10 -2.08
N ALA A 168 -6.85 -19.42 -2.01
CA ALA A 168 -8.13 -20.05 -1.74
C ALA A 168 -8.49 -21.16 -2.76
N PRO A 169 -8.37 -20.92 -4.08
CA PRO A 169 -8.64 -21.97 -5.07
C PRO A 169 -7.69 -23.17 -4.95
N LYS A 170 -6.42 -22.91 -4.71
CA LYS A 170 -5.39 -23.97 -4.57
C LYS A 170 -5.61 -24.84 -3.34
N ARG A 171 -6.21 -24.29 -2.30
CA ARG A 171 -6.51 -25.04 -1.08
C ARG A 171 -7.69 -26.01 -1.27
N TYR A 172 -8.70 -25.61 -2.00
CA TYR A 172 -9.84 -26.48 -2.33
C TYR A 172 -9.43 -27.61 -3.27
N ASP A 173 -8.61 -27.32 -4.28
CA ASP A 173 -8.09 -28.33 -5.21
C ASP A 173 -7.26 -29.44 -4.51
N LYS A 174 -6.58 -29.13 -3.42
CA LYS A 174 -5.84 -30.12 -2.63
C LYS A 174 -6.72 -30.99 -1.76
N GLN A 175 -7.90 -30.51 -1.36
CA GLN A 175 -8.83 -31.29 -0.53
C GLN A 175 -9.67 -32.26 -1.37
N GLU A 176 -9.95 -31.94 -2.63
CA GLU A 176 -10.71 -32.84 -3.52
C GLU A 176 -9.90 -34.05 -4.02
N LYS A 177 -8.57 -34.06 -3.81
CA LYS A 177 -7.67 -35.16 -4.20
C LYS A 177 -7.34 -36.15 -3.08
N LYS A 178 -8.03 -36.07 -1.97
CA LYS A 178 -8.01 -37.07 -0.90
C LYS A 178 -9.34 -37.85 -0.88
#